data_8f6aa4780c3ab861a407815dc16bdad1
#
_entry.id   8f6aa4780c3ab861a407815dc16bdad1
#
_cell.length_a   1.000
_cell.length_b   1.000
_cell.length_c   1.000
_cell.angle_alpha   90.00
_cell.angle_beta   90.00
_cell.angle_gamma   90.00
#
_symmetry.space_group_name_H-M   'P 1'
#
loop_
_entity.id
_entity.type
_entity.pdbx_description
1 polymer ?
#
loop_
_entity_poly.entity_id
_entity_poly.type
_entity_poly.pdbx_seq_one_letter_code
_entity_poly.pdbx_strand_id
1 'polypeptide(L)'
;MKPSYYNYIIENKNGNGDALYYNMRTGSLAHVKEKNHTEFLQFVESGTKISDKQFWEDLKYCGFLIEDDFDEKKDIKIRMLSSRYDTSVLSLTITPTMACNFRCVYCFESGHYGSGRMSEETENDICKMVEQEATHLEKLVITWYGGEPLLAIEPIEELTYKFKEICKQFNIEYSASIITNGYLLTESVCDRLLELDITDAQITLDGNAKIHNSRRPLANGGNTYDTIINNLEKIHGKIGIAIRINVDRENEKDVQSVVDELKKRGIYEDVFCYLGLVTSTNGTCSNCTCMSSERYSEFNLDFWLKNNMPLESLYPKPMGNYCGADYAQGYVLDAQGNIYKCWSDVGVMEQRIGTAHDWNETNKKSTINEVQSQSVFEKYMLYDPTEDPVCSKCKFMPICFGGCPHSRIENNQLCEQYRYNVGEFMQAYADAVLKEERGEDYANSGTTCS
;
A
#
# COMPACT_ATOMS: atom_id res chain seq x y z
N MET A 1 -10.92 35.03 2.92
CA MET A 1 -11.19 33.57 2.79
C MET A 1 -11.47 33.24 1.35
N LYS A 2 -10.94 32.12 0.88
CA LYS A 2 -11.15 31.57 -0.46
C LYS A 2 -11.45 30.08 -0.38
N PRO A 3 -12.13 29.49 -1.39
CA PRO A 3 -12.29 28.05 -1.48
C PRO A 3 -10.92 27.36 -1.64
N SER A 4 -10.75 26.19 -1.01
CA SER A 4 -9.59 25.34 -1.26
C SER A 4 -9.57 24.87 -2.72
N TYR A 5 -8.40 24.86 -3.33
CA TYR A 5 -8.20 24.31 -4.68
C TYR A 5 -8.50 22.80 -4.74
N TYR A 6 -8.32 22.10 -3.64
CA TYR A 6 -8.46 20.65 -3.53
C TYR A 6 -9.88 20.19 -3.18
N ASN A 7 -10.85 21.09 -3.21
CA ASN A 7 -12.25 20.72 -3.08
C ASN A 7 -12.73 19.94 -4.30
N TYR A 8 -13.41 18.82 -4.04
CA TYR A 8 -14.13 18.03 -5.01
C TYR A 8 -15.60 17.96 -4.58
N ILE A 9 -16.48 18.50 -5.40
CA ILE A 9 -17.91 18.61 -5.13
C ILE A 9 -18.64 17.60 -6.01
N ILE A 10 -19.43 16.75 -5.39
CA ILE A 10 -20.25 15.74 -6.03
C ILE A 10 -21.71 16.15 -5.83
N GLU A 11 -22.35 16.59 -6.91
CA GLU A 11 -23.77 16.90 -6.88
C GLU A 11 -24.58 15.62 -6.72
N ASN A 12 -25.56 15.64 -5.81
CA ASN A 12 -26.35 14.46 -5.51
C ASN A 12 -27.25 14.11 -6.70
N LYS A 13 -27.06 12.92 -7.24
CA LYS A 13 -27.87 12.37 -8.35
C LYS A 13 -29.35 12.15 -7.99
N ASN A 14 -29.69 12.19 -6.70
CA ASN A 14 -31.08 11.98 -6.21
C ASN A 14 -31.98 13.18 -6.35
N GLY A 15 -31.53 14.30 -6.94
CA GLY A 15 -32.35 15.43 -7.35
C GLY A 15 -32.91 16.30 -6.21
N ASN A 16 -32.40 16.17 -4.97
CA ASN A 16 -32.81 16.98 -3.83
C ASN A 16 -31.97 18.25 -3.63
N GLY A 17 -31.03 18.55 -4.55
CA GLY A 17 -30.13 19.69 -4.47
C GLY A 17 -28.99 19.61 -3.44
N ASP A 18 -28.93 18.55 -2.62
CA ASP A 18 -27.81 18.31 -1.70
C ASP A 18 -26.53 17.95 -2.46
N ALA A 19 -25.36 18.13 -1.85
CA ALA A 19 -24.08 17.77 -2.43
C ALA A 19 -23.15 17.11 -1.42
N LEU A 20 -22.21 16.28 -1.89
CA LEU A 20 -21.09 15.81 -1.11
C LEU A 20 -19.86 16.67 -1.41
N TYR A 21 -19.20 17.13 -0.36
CA TYR A 21 -17.95 17.87 -0.45
C TYR A 21 -16.82 17.00 0.07
N TYR A 22 -15.83 16.73 -0.76
CA TYR A 22 -14.61 16.04 -0.36
C TYR A 22 -13.41 16.97 -0.56
N ASN A 23 -12.58 17.15 0.45
CA ASN A 23 -11.34 17.91 0.33
C ASN A 23 -10.13 16.98 0.31
N MET A 24 -9.45 16.89 -0.84
CA MET A 24 -8.33 15.96 -1.03
C MET A 24 -7.10 16.31 -0.20
N ARG A 25 -6.94 17.57 0.27
CA ARG A 25 -5.83 18.01 1.12
C ARG A 25 -6.01 17.61 2.58
N THR A 26 -7.24 17.67 3.10
CA THR A 26 -7.55 17.36 4.50
C THR A 26 -8.12 15.96 4.69
N GLY A 27 -8.68 15.37 3.64
CA GLY A 27 -9.43 14.12 3.70
C GLY A 27 -10.86 14.28 4.26
N SER A 28 -11.32 15.52 4.46
CA SER A 28 -12.65 15.77 5.01
C SER A 28 -13.75 15.47 4.00
N LEU A 29 -14.81 14.81 4.44
CA LEU A 29 -16.04 14.55 3.68
C LEU A 29 -17.22 15.20 4.42
N ALA A 30 -18.07 15.93 3.72
CA ALA A 30 -19.26 16.54 4.29
C ALA A 30 -20.47 16.38 3.38
N HIS A 31 -21.63 16.05 3.96
CA HIS A 31 -22.91 16.11 3.29
C HIS A 31 -23.50 17.50 3.48
N VAL A 32 -23.69 18.24 2.39
CA VAL A 32 -24.12 19.65 2.39
C VAL A 32 -25.53 19.75 1.82
N LYS A 33 -26.44 20.31 2.62
CA LYS A 33 -27.84 20.53 2.22
C LYS A 33 -27.96 21.56 1.12
N GLU A 34 -28.95 21.44 0.24
CA GLU A 34 -29.22 22.29 -0.92
C GLU A 34 -29.08 23.80 -0.63
N LYS A 35 -29.67 24.28 0.44
CA LYS A 35 -29.57 25.71 0.82
C LYS A 35 -28.11 26.14 1.00
N ASN A 36 -27.36 25.39 1.81
CA ASN A 36 -25.97 25.70 2.13
C ASN A 36 -25.06 25.49 0.91
N HIS A 37 -25.35 24.49 0.09
CA HIS A 37 -24.69 24.29 -1.19
C HIS A 37 -24.86 25.47 -2.13
N THR A 38 -26.10 25.97 -2.29
CA THR A 38 -26.37 27.13 -3.10
C THR A 38 -25.64 28.39 -2.59
N GLU A 39 -25.65 28.64 -1.26
CA GLU A 39 -24.93 29.77 -0.67
C GLU A 39 -23.42 29.66 -0.88
N PHE A 40 -22.87 28.46 -0.78
CA PHE A 40 -21.45 28.23 -1.05
C PHE A 40 -21.08 28.49 -2.52
N LEU A 41 -21.88 28.04 -3.48
CA LEU A 41 -21.66 28.34 -4.89
C LEU A 41 -21.72 29.85 -5.18
N GLN A 42 -22.69 30.57 -4.60
CA GLN A 42 -22.76 32.03 -4.70
C GLN A 42 -21.55 32.72 -4.07
N PHE A 43 -21.04 32.20 -2.94
CA PHE A 43 -19.78 32.68 -2.35
C PHE A 43 -18.60 32.49 -3.30
N VAL A 44 -18.48 31.33 -3.92
CA VAL A 44 -17.39 31.03 -4.88
C VAL A 44 -17.46 31.94 -6.11
N GLU A 45 -18.65 32.19 -6.63
CA GLU A 45 -18.85 32.95 -7.88
C GLU A 45 -18.74 34.48 -7.69
N SER A 46 -19.33 35.01 -6.62
CA SER A 46 -19.51 36.45 -6.46
C SER A 46 -18.99 37.02 -5.14
N GLY A 47 -18.47 36.20 -4.25
CA GLY A 47 -18.05 36.61 -2.91
C GLY A 47 -19.25 36.90 -1.97
N THR A 48 -20.45 36.48 -2.34
CA THR A 48 -21.65 36.67 -1.51
C THR A 48 -21.50 35.93 -0.19
N LYS A 49 -21.72 36.63 0.93
CA LYS A 49 -21.52 36.08 2.26
C LYS A 49 -22.50 34.92 2.54
N ILE A 50 -21.97 33.79 3.04
CA ILE A 50 -22.77 32.66 3.55
C ILE A 50 -23.49 33.12 4.82
N SER A 51 -24.80 32.89 4.88
CA SER A 51 -25.67 33.36 5.95
C SER A 51 -25.58 32.49 7.22
N ASP A 52 -25.40 31.18 7.05
CA ASP A 52 -25.26 30.21 8.13
C ASP A 52 -23.87 30.29 8.74
N LYS A 53 -23.77 30.80 9.95
CA LYS A 53 -22.50 30.97 10.65
C LYS A 53 -21.87 29.64 11.03
N GLN A 54 -22.67 28.64 11.40
CA GLN A 54 -22.12 27.31 11.77
C GLN A 54 -21.54 26.65 10.54
N PHE A 55 -22.28 26.65 9.44
CA PHE A 55 -21.79 26.11 8.18
C PHE A 55 -20.51 26.80 7.71
N TRP A 56 -20.37 28.12 7.89
CA TRP A 56 -19.15 28.85 7.59
C TRP A 56 -17.95 28.33 8.43
N GLU A 57 -18.13 28.12 9.73
CA GLU A 57 -17.07 27.62 10.59
C GLU A 57 -16.75 26.15 10.28
N ASP A 58 -17.75 25.33 9.96
CA ASP A 58 -17.54 23.93 9.54
C ASP A 58 -16.72 23.84 8.24
N LEU A 59 -17.02 24.70 7.26
CA LEU A 59 -16.24 24.76 6.03
C LEU A 59 -14.77 25.11 6.27
N LYS A 60 -14.49 25.99 7.23
CA LYS A 60 -13.12 26.33 7.64
C LYS A 60 -12.45 25.15 8.37
N TYR A 61 -13.12 24.57 9.35
CA TYR A 61 -12.61 23.47 10.14
C TYR A 61 -12.25 22.27 9.27
N CYS A 62 -13.10 21.93 8.31
CA CYS A 62 -12.86 20.84 7.36
C CYS A 62 -11.88 21.19 6.24
N GLY A 63 -11.43 22.45 6.14
CA GLY A 63 -10.50 22.91 5.12
C GLY A 63 -11.10 23.17 3.74
N PHE A 64 -12.43 23.23 3.62
CA PHE A 64 -13.10 23.62 2.37
C PHE A 64 -12.95 25.12 2.07
N LEU A 65 -12.83 25.94 3.12
CA LEU A 65 -12.43 27.34 3.07
C LEU A 65 -11.08 27.53 3.76
N ILE A 66 -10.23 28.35 3.17
CA ILE A 66 -8.89 28.66 3.65
C ILE A 66 -8.66 30.18 3.65
N GLU A 67 -7.67 30.65 4.40
CA GLU A 67 -7.29 32.06 4.38
C GLU A 67 -6.74 32.46 3.00
N ASP A 68 -6.91 33.73 2.62
CA ASP A 68 -6.54 34.23 1.28
C ASP A 68 -5.05 34.08 0.98
N ASP A 69 -4.21 34.23 2.02
CA ASP A 69 -2.75 34.09 1.97
C ASP A 69 -2.23 32.68 2.19
N PHE A 70 -3.10 31.72 2.52
CA PHE A 70 -2.70 30.33 2.74
C PHE A 70 -2.26 29.65 1.44
N ASP A 71 -1.05 29.11 1.44
CA ASP A 71 -0.46 28.39 0.33
C ASP A 71 -0.58 26.88 0.53
N GLU A 72 -1.59 26.28 -0.08
CA GLU A 72 -1.89 24.85 0.04
C GLU A 72 -0.76 23.94 -0.49
N LYS A 73 -0.01 24.40 -1.51
CA LYS A 73 1.11 23.62 -2.04
C LYS A 73 2.26 23.55 -1.07
N LYS A 74 2.56 24.63 -0.37
CA LYS A 74 3.57 24.64 0.69
C LYS A 74 3.19 23.76 1.86
N ASP A 75 1.91 23.78 2.27
CA ASP A 75 1.38 22.85 3.29
C ASP A 75 1.59 21.39 2.92
N ILE A 76 1.22 21.01 1.69
CA ILE A 76 1.44 19.66 1.17
C ILE A 76 2.92 19.30 1.09
N LYS A 77 3.77 20.25 0.64
CA LYS A 77 5.23 20.05 0.57
C LYS A 77 5.84 19.83 1.96
N ILE A 78 5.40 20.59 2.97
CA ILE A 78 5.85 20.39 4.36
C ILE A 78 5.45 18.99 4.84
N ARG A 79 4.21 18.56 4.62
CA ARG A 79 3.75 17.20 4.97
C ARG A 79 4.59 16.13 4.28
N MET A 80 4.87 16.31 2.99
CA MET A 80 5.73 15.41 2.22
C MET A 80 7.13 15.30 2.82
N LEU A 81 7.77 16.41 3.08
CA LEU A 81 9.13 16.42 3.64
C LEU A 81 9.16 15.80 5.04
N SER A 82 8.20 16.16 5.90
CA SER A 82 8.09 15.60 7.25
C SER A 82 7.89 14.07 7.21
N SER A 83 7.03 13.55 6.31
CA SER A 83 6.81 12.12 6.19
C SER A 83 7.98 11.37 5.57
N ARG A 84 8.54 11.89 4.48
CA ARG A 84 9.65 11.21 3.75
C ARG A 84 10.94 11.13 4.55
N TYR A 85 11.20 12.13 5.38
CA TYR A 85 12.44 12.25 6.16
C TYR A 85 12.22 12.02 7.66
N ASP A 86 11.10 11.44 8.05
CA ASP A 86 10.92 10.93 9.40
C ASP A 86 11.89 9.76 9.63
N THR A 87 12.65 9.82 10.72
CA THR A 87 13.64 8.82 11.10
C THR A 87 13.21 7.96 12.28
N SER A 88 11.99 8.16 12.78
CA SER A 88 11.48 7.42 13.95
C SER A 88 11.11 5.97 13.63
N VAL A 89 10.85 5.64 12.36
CA VAL A 89 10.47 4.29 11.92
C VAL A 89 11.48 3.76 10.91
N LEU A 90 12.09 2.61 11.19
CA LEU A 90 12.88 1.87 10.20
C LEU A 90 12.01 0.77 9.60
N SER A 91 11.81 0.80 8.28
CA SER A 91 11.01 -0.18 7.55
C SER A 91 11.88 -1.02 6.63
N LEU A 92 12.04 -2.29 6.95
CA LEU A 92 12.85 -3.23 6.17
C LEU A 92 11.97 -4.29 5.52
N THR A 93 12.07 -4.41 4.19
CA THR A 93 11.62 -5.61 3.48
C THR A 93 12.83 -6.50 3.28
N ILE A 94 12.81 -7.70 3.85
CA ILE A 94 13.94 -8.62 3.82
C ILE A 94 13.57 -9.85 3.02
N THR A 95 14.40 -10.19 2.02
CA THR A 95 14.24 -11.40 1.22
C THR A 95 15.27 -12.44 1.65
N PRO A 96 14.91 -13.39 2.54
CA PRO A 96 15.84 -14.39 3.07
C PRO A 96 16.34 -15.34 1.98
N THR A 97 15.60 -15.42 0.86
CA THR A 97 15.99 -16.17 -0.35
C THR A 97 15.25 -15.63 -1.58
N MET A 98 15.90 -15.69 -2.73
CA MET A 98 15.29 -15.47 -4.05
C MET A 98 14.80 -16.78 -4.68
N ALA A 99 15.01 -17.94 -4.04
CA ALA A 99 14.42 -19.19 -4.49
C ALA A 99 12.90 -19.16 -4.34
N CYS A 100 12.19 -19.73 -5.31
CA CYS A 100 10.74 -19.87 -5.25
C CYS A 100 10.33 -21.25 -5.75
N ASN A 101 9.39 -21.87 -5.05
CA ASN A 101 8.76 -23.13 -5.47
C ASN A 101 7.69 -22.95 -6.56
N PHE A 102 7.30 -21.70 -6.90
CA PHE A 102 6.34 -21.37 -7.96
C PHE A 102 7.04 -20.83 -9.22
N ARG A 103 6.28 -20.80 -10.34
CA ARG A 103 6.63 -20.12 -11.61
C ARG A 103 5.42 -19.35 -12.11
N CYS A 104 5.10 -18.27 -11.39
CA CYS A 104 3.97 -17.40 -11.75
C CYS A 104 4.24 -16.69 -13.06
N VAL A 105 3.25 -16.67 -13.97
CA VAL A 105 3.41 -16.13 -15.34
C VAL A 105 3.67 -14.61 -15.40
N TYR A 106 3.30 -13.89 -14.34
CA TYR A 106 3.45 -12.43 -14.21
C TYR A 106 4.49 -12.03 -13.14
N CYS A 107 5.34 -12.96 -12.70
CA CYS A 107 6.30 -12.67 -11.63
C CYS A 107 7.36 -11.68 -12.09
N PHE A 108 7.44 -10.51 -11.45
CA PHE A 108 8.43 -9.48 -11.78
C PHE A 108 9.85 -9.86 -11.32
N GLU A 109 9.98 -10.85 -10.44
CA GLU A 109 11.27 -11.44 -10.06
C GLU A 109 11.72 -12.57 -11.01
N SER A 110 10.94 -12.85 -12.08
CA SER A 110 11.32 -13.89 -13.06
C SER A 110 12.64 -13.50 -13.75
N GLY A 111 13.63 -14.40 -13.68
CA GLY A 111 14.98 -14.12 -14.17
C GLY A 111 16.01 -13.77 -13.05
N HIS A 112 15.55 -13.47 -11.85
CA HIS A 112 16.38 -13.16 -10.69
C HIS A 112 16.33 -14.27 -9.61
N TYR A 113 15.78 -15.46 -9.95
CA TYR A 113 15.73 -16.59 -9.03
C TYR A 113 17.14 -17.03 -8.63
N GLY A 114 17.50 -16.81 -7.35
CA GLY A 114 18.70 -17.34 -6.74
C GLY A 114 18.44 -18.71 -6.11
N SER A 115 19.48 -19.51 -5.89
CA SER A 115 19.39 -20.81 -5.20
C SER A 115 19.87 -20.76 -3.75
N GLY A 116 20.42 -19.62 -3.32
CA GLY A 116 20.97 -19.44 -1.98
C GLY A 116 19.95 -18.89 -0.98
N ARG A 117 20.13 -19.24 0.29
CA ARG A 117 19.53 -18.53 1.42
C ARG A 117 20.53 -17.52 1.98
N MET A 118 20.04 -16.58 2.76
CA MET A 118 20.86 -15.61 3.47
C MET A 118 21.91 -16.32 4.34
N SER A 119 23.11 -15.77 4.38
CA SER A 119 24.21 -16.30 5.20
C SER A 119 24.19 -15.66 6.59
N GLU A 120 24.76 -16.34 7.58
CA GLU A 120 24.93 -15.80 8.93
C GLU A 120 25.74 -14.49 8.93
N GLU A 121 26.70 -14.33 8.02
CA GLU A 121 27.46 -13.08 7.86
C GLU A 121 26.52 -11.93 7.44
N THR A 122 25.67 -12.16 6.42
CA THR A 122 24.66 -11.18 5.97
C THR A 122 23.67 -10.85 7.08
N GLU A 123 23.19 -11.85 7.81
CA GLU A 123 22.29 -11.63 8.96
C GLU A 123 22.93 -10.75 10.03
N ASN A 124 24.19 -11.02 10.36
CA ASN A 124 24.93 -10.21 11.33
C ASN A 124 25.14 -8.76 10.85
N ASP A 125 25.38 -8.56 9.56
CA ASP A 125 25.53 -7.23 9.00
C ASP A 125 24.19 -6.46 9.02
N ILE A 126 23.07 -7.12 8.73
CA ILE A 126 21.72 -6.51 8.85
C ILE A 126 21.41 -6.15 10.31
N CYS A 127 21.76 -7.02 11.27
CA CYS A 127 21.57 -6.71 12.69
C CYS A 127 22.37 -5.49 13.12
N LYS A 128 23.65 -5.40 12.73
CA LYS A 128 24.47 -4.22 13.02
C LYS A 128 23.90 -2.93 12.40
N MET A 129 23.35 -3.02 11.17
CA MET A 129 22.67 -1.90 10.53
C MET A 129 21.49 -1.43 11.39
N VAL A 130 20.65 -2.33 11.90
CA VAL A 130 19.53 -2.00 12.79
C VAL A 130 20.03 -1.43 14.13
N GLU A 131 21.05 -2.01 14.76
CA GLU A 131 21.63 -1.49 15.99
C GLU A 131 22.17 -0.07 15.83
N GLN A 132 22.75 0.26 14.69
CA GLN A 132 23.27 1.59 14.43
C GLN A 132 22.18 2.65 14.37
N GLU A 133 21.00 2.30 13.87
CA GLU A 133 19.84 3.19 13.80
C GLU A 133 19.04 3.20 15.12
N ALA A 134 19.21 2.23 16.01
CA ALA A 134 18.35 1.98 17.17
C ALA A 134 18.20 3.15 18.15
N THR A 135 19.19 4.04 18.23
CA THR A 135 19.20 5.13 19.23
C THR A 135 18.12 6.20 19.02
N HIS A 136 17.55 6.29 17.83
CA HIS A 136 16.52 7.28 17.47
C HIS A 136 15.24 6.63 16.92
N LEU A 137 15.18 5.29 16.87
CA LEU A 137 14.00 4.58 16.42
C LEU A 137 12.94 4.49 17.51
N GLU A 138 11.70 4.74 17.15
CA GLU A 138 10.52 4.40 17.94
C GLU A 138 9.95 3.04 17.51
N LYS A 139 10.09 2.69 16.20
CA LYS A 139 9.53 1.46 15.64
C LYS A 139 10.42 0.83 14.60
N LEU A 140 10.52 -0.52 14.64
CA LEU A 140 11.10 -1.37 13.60
C LEU A 140 9.97 -2.18 12.94
N VAL A 141 9.81 -2.02 11.63
CA VAL A 141 8.80 -2.72 10.82
C VAL A 141 9.50 -3.65 9.85
N ILE A 142 9.21 -4.94 9.93
CA ILE A 142 9.79 -5.97 9.05
C ILE A 142 8.72 -6.55 8.14
N THR A 143 9.01 -6.63 6.85
CA THR A 143 8.23 -7.41 5.89
C THR A 143 9.09 -8.51 5.30
N TRP A 144 8.77 -9.76 5.61
CA TRP A 144 9.41 -10.91 5.01
C TRP A 144 8.88 -11.15 3.61
N TYR A 145 9.77 -11.20 2.62
CA TYR A 145 9.42 -11.25 1.21
C TYR A 145 10.44 -12.07 0.40
N GLY A 146 10.43 -11.98 -0.94
CA GLY A 146 11.38 -12.58 -1.86
C GLY A 146 10.71 -13.59 -2.80
N GLY A 147 11.46 -14.58 -3.28
CA GLY A 147 10.89 -15.63 -4.12
C GLY A 147 9.77 -16.37 -3.37
N GLU A 148 10.13 -17.16 -2.37
CA GLU A 148 9.21 -17.68 -1.35
C GLU A 148 9.95 -17.71 0.00
N PRO A 149 9.63 -16.81 0.93
CA PRO A 149 10.37 -16.67 2.19
C PRO A 149 10.33 -17.93 3.06
N LEU A 150 9.25 -18.72 3.02
CA LEU A 150 9.13 -19.95 3.81
C LEU A 150 10.03 -21.11 3.33
N LEU A 151 10.74 -20.97 2.22
CA LEU A 151 11.83 -21.86 1.82
C LEU A 151 13.12 -21.63 2.65
N ALA A 152 13.19 -20.51 3.35
CA ALA A 152 14.33 -20.12 4.17
C ALA A 152 13.83 -19.58 5.53
N ILE A 153 13.13 -20.42 6.28
CA ILE A 153 12.51 -20.03 7.55
C ILE A 153 13.55 -19.83 8.67
N GLU A 154 14.69 -20.52 8.61
CA GLU A 154 15.73 -20.39 9.61
C GLU A 154 16.32 -18.98 9.70
N PRO A 155 16.74 -18.32 8.59
CA PRO A 155 17.11 -16.89 8.63
C PRO A 155 16.01 -15.96 9.17
N ILE A 156 14.74 -16.26 8.89
CA ILE A 156 13.61 -15.49 9.45
C ILE A 156 13.61 -15.58 10.98
N GLU A 157 13.77 -16.79 11.53
CA GLU A 157 13.80 -17.03 12.97
C GLU A 157 15.00 -16.34 13.62
N GLU A 158 16.20 -16.58 13.09
CA GLU A 158 17.45 -16.04 13.64
C GLU A 158 17.48 -14.53 13.65
N LEU A 159 17.10 -13.88 12.54
CA LEU A 159 17.01 -12.42 12.46
C LEU A 159 15.92 -11.87 13.38
N THR A 160 14.76 -12.51 13.44
CA THR A 160 13.67 -12.05 14.30
C THR A 160 14.07 -12.05 15.77
N TYR A 161 14.72 -13.12 16.25
CA TYR A 161 15.21 -13.16 17.64
C TYR A 161 16.21 -12.03 17.91
N LYS A 162 17.16 -11.80 17.02
CA LYS A 162 18.15 -10.72 17.15
C LYS A 162 17.46 -9.33 17.13
N PHE A 163 16.51 -9.10 16.23
CA PHE A 163 15.77 -7.84 16.17
C PHE A 163 14.96 -7.58 17.44
N LYS A 164 14.29 -8.61 17.98
CA LYS A 164 13.52 -8.48 19.23
C LYS A 164 14.42 -8.15 20.43
N GLU A 165 15.65 -8.69 20.47
CA GLU A 165 16.63 -8.32 21.50
C GLU A 165 17.08 -6.87 21.35
N ILE A 166 17.40 -6.41 20.15
CA ILE A 166 17.73 -5.00 19.87
C ILE A 166 16.56 -4.10 20.28
N CYS A 167 15.36 -4.41 19.82
CA CYS A 167 14.17 -3.62 20.14
C CYS A 167 13.92 -3.55 21.65
N LYS A 168 14.10 -4.64 22.38
CA LYS A 168 13.98 -4.67 23.83
C LYS A 168 15.05 -3.80 24.52
N GLN A 169 16.30 -3.85 24.04
CA GLN A 169 17.41 -3.08 24.60
C GLN A 169 17.19 -1.58 24.45
N PHE A 170 16.65 -1.13 23.31
CA PHE A 170 16.46 0.28 22.99
C PHE A 170 15.03 0.78 23.17
N ASN A 171 14.12 -0.06 23.68
CA ASN A 171 12.69 0.24 23.85
C ASN A 171 12.00 0.66 22.54
N ILE A 172 12.23 -0.11 21.48
CA ILE A 172 11.66 0.08 20.14
C ILE A 172 10.45 -0.85 19.98
N GLU A 173 9.35 -0.35 19.41
CA GLU A 173 8.21 -1.20 19.01
C GLU A 173 8.63 -2.08 17.84
N TYR A 174 8.37 -3.41 17.94
CA TYR A 174 8.61 -4.35 16.85
C TYR A 174 7.29 -4.77 16.21
N SER A 175 7.23 -4.80 14.88
CA SER A 175 6.12 -5.42 14.15
C SER A 175 6.64 -6.12 12.88
N ALA A 176 6.05 -7.28 12.56
CA ALA A 176 6.46 -8.04 11.39
C ALA A 176 5.29 -8.68 10.66
N SER A 177 5.42 -8.77 9.35
CA SER A 177 4.49 -9.44 8.43
C SER A 177 5.23 -10.28 7.41
N ILE A 178 4.53 -11.20 6.75
CA ILE A 178 5.09 -12.06 5.70
C ILE A 178 4.24 -12.01 4.43
N ILE A 179 4.91 -11.94 3.27
CA ILE A 179 4.27 -12.10 1.96
C ILE A 179 4.72 -13.43 1.41
N THR A 180 3.79 -14.38 1.30
CA THR A 180 4.05 -15.76 0.91
C THR A 180 3.05 -16.23 -0.15
N ASN A 181 3.43 -17.25 -0.93
CA ASN A 181 2.48 -17.91 -1.82
C ASN A 181 1.49 -18.82 -1.06
N GLY A 182 1.67 -19.03 0.24
CA GLY A 182 0.78 -19.80 1.11
C GLY A 182 0.90 -21.32 1.00
N TYR A 183 1.69 -21.84 0.07
CA TYR A 183 1.81 -23.28 -0.16
C TYR A 183 2.49 -24.02 1.01
N LEU A 184 3.50 -23.39 1.60
CA LEU A 184 4.25 -23.91 2.75
C LEU A 184 3.69 -23.43 4.09
N LEU A 185 2.68 -22.55 4.09
CA LEU A 185 2.11 -21.99 5.32
C LEU A 185 1.14 -22.98 5.96
N THR A 186 1.69 -24.09 6.47
CA THR A 186 0.96 -25.08 7.24
C THR A 186 0.60 -24.56 8.63
N GLU A 187 -0.30 -25.25 9.35
CA GLU A 187 -0.63 -24.89 10.72
C GLU A 187 0.60 -24.78 11.63
N SER A 188 1.52 -25.75 11.55
CA SER A 188 2.77 -25.73 12.34
C SER A 188 3.71 -24.59 11.95
N VAL A 189 3.75 -24.19 10.69
CA VAL A 189 4.52 -23.01 10.25
C VAL A 189 3.86 -21.72 10.74
N CYS A 190 2.53 -21.64 10.69
CA CYS A 190 1.79 -20.53 11.25
C CYS A 190 2.06 -20.33 12.75
N ASP A 191 2.03 -21.41 13.52
CA ASP A 191 2.32 -21.36 14.96
C ASP A 191 3.76 -20.86 15.22
N ARG A 192 4.76 -21.30 14.42
CA ARG A 192 6.14 -20.76 14.49
C ARG A 192 6.23 -19.28 14.16
N LEU A 193 5.48 -18.80 13.13
CA LEU A 193 5.46 -17.37 12.79
C LEU A 193 4.87 -16.54 13.92
N LEU A 194 3.82 -17.01 14.58
CA LEU A 194 3.21 -16.33 15.73
C LEU A 194 4.15 -16.23 16.95
N GLU A 195 4.97 -17.26 17.21
CA GLU A 195 6.03 -17.23 18.24
C GLU A 195 7.09 -16.14 17.96
N LEU A 196 7.23 -15.78 16.69
CA LEU A 196 8.15 -14.73 16.22
C LEU A 196 7.50 -13.33 16.16
N ASP A 197 6.26 -13.16 16.65
CA ASP A 197 5.45 -11.95 16.49
C ASP A 197 5.24 -11.53 15.01
N ILE A 198 5.25 -12.50 14.09
CA ILE A 198 4.83 -12.32 12.71
C ILE A 198 3.32 -12.59 12.69
N THR A 199 2.54 -11.52 12.81
CA THR A 199 1.10 -11.58 13.07
C THR A 199 0.23 -11.48 11.83
N ASP A 200 0.83 -11.14 10.68
CA ASP A 200 0.10 -10.87 9.45
C ASP A 200 0.77 -11.56 8.26
N ALA A 201 -0.05 -12.20 7.43
CA ALA A 201 0.37 -12.88 6.20
C ALA A 201 -0.43 -12.40 5.00
N GLN A 202 0.26 -11.95 3.94
CA GLN A 202 -0.35 -11.72 2.65
C GLN A 202 -0.19 -12.95 1.76
N ILE A 203 -1.32 -13.46 1.24
CA ILE A 203 -1.35 -14.65 0.37
C ILE A 203 -2.04 -14.29 -0.95
N THR A 204 -1.58 -14.85 -2.08
CA THR A 204 -2.16 -14.54 -3.39
C THR A 204 -3.01 -15.70 -3.92
N LEU A 205 -4.26 -15.38 -4.33
CA LEU A 205 -5.16 -16.26 -5.06
C LEU A 205 -5.71 -15.52 -6.31
N ASP A 206 -5.63 -16.11 -7.51
CA ASP A 206 -5.91 -15.39 -8.77
C ASP A 206 -7.22 -15.81 -9.44
N GLY A 207 -8.06 -16.58 -8.79
CA GLY A 207 -9.32 -17.10 -9.33
C GLY A 207 -9.62 -18.51 -8.83
N ASN A 208 -10.50 -19.23 -9.55
CA ASN A 208 -10.77 -20.64 -9.26
C ASN A 208 -9.54 -21.53 -9.48
N ALA A 209 -9.60 -22.80 -9.07
CA ALA A 209 -8.48 -23.74 -9.13
C ALA A 209 -7.84 -23.81 -10.54
N LYS A 210 -8.65 -23.80 -11.61
CA LYS A 210 -8.14 -23.88 -12.98
C LYS A 210 -7.32 -22.64 -13.35
N ILE A 211 -7.85 -21.46 -13.08
CA ILE A 211 -7.21 -20.18 -13.39
C ILE A 211 -5.99 -19.99 -12.49
N HIS A 212 -6.12 -20.19 -11.17
CA HIS A 212 -4.99 -20.06 -10.26
C HIS A 212 -3.82 -20.98 -10.65
N ASN A 213 -4.07 -22.28 -10.87
CA ASN A 213 -3.04 -23.25 -11.22
C ASN A 213 -2.33 -22.92 -12.55
N SER A 214 -3.06 -22.37 -13.53
CA SER A 214 -2.44 -21.94 -14.79
C SER A 214 -1.57 -20.70 -14.65
N ARG A 215 -1.89 -19.79 -13.71
CA ARG A 215 -1.15 -18.55 -13.48
C ARG A 215 -0.02 -18.70 -12.46
N ARG A 216 -0.16 -19.61 -11.50
CA ARG A 216 0.75 -19.80 -10.36
C ARG A 216 1.09 -21.30 -10.14
N PRO A 217 1.64 -21.98 -11.14
CA PRO A 217 2.03 -23.38 -10.99
C PRO A 217 3.26 -23.54 -10.10
N LEU A 218 3.46 -24.74 -9.54
CA LEU A 218 4.76 -25.15 -9.00
C LEU A 218 5.85 -25.10 -10.07
N ALA A 219 7.11 -24.99 -9.66
CA ALA A 219 8.27 -25.01 -10.56
C ALA A 219 8.36 -26.28 -11.44
N ASN A 220 7.76 -27.39 -10.99
CA ASN A 220 7.64 -28.65 -11.73
C ASN A 220 6.35 -28.75 -12.55
N GLY A 221 5.52 -27.69 -12.61
CA GLY A 221 4.24 -27.66 -13.31
C GLY A 221 3.05 -28.22 -12.52
N GLY A 222 3.23 -28.57 -11.25
CA GLY A 222 2.15 -29.08 -10.38
C GLY A 222 1.17 -28.01 -9.94
N ASN A 223 0.00 -28.45 -9.48
CA ASN A 223 -1.06 -27.60 -8.96
C ASN A 223 -0.76 -27.07 -7.57
N THR A 224 -1.28 -25.90 -7.26
CA THR A 224 -1.00 -25.17 -6.01
C THR A 224 -2.25 -24.81 -5.22
N TYR A 225 -3.37 -24.57 -5.89
CA TYR A 225 -4.60 -24.04 -5.33
C TYR A 225 -5.13 -24.82 -4.12
N ASP A 226 -5.32 -26.13 -4.27
CA ASP A 226 -5.95 -26.94 -3.21
C ASP A 226 -5.09 -26.97 -1.94
N THR A 227 -3.76 -26.99 -2.09
CA THR A 227 -2.85 -26.93 -0.95
C THR A 227 -2.97 -25.61 -0.21
N ILE A 228 -3.03 -24.48 -0.94
CA ILE A 228 -3.16 -23.14 -0.33
C ILE A 228 -4.51 -23.04 0.40
N ILE A 229 -5.60 -23.42 -0.24
CA ILE A 229 -6.93 -23.38 0.38
C ILE A 229 -7.02 -24.27 1.63
N ASN A 230 -6.46 -25.48 1.57
CA ASN A 230 -6.43 -26.38 2.73
C ASN A 230 -5.56 -25.85 3.88
N ASN A 231 -4.51 -25.09 3.57
CA ASN A 231 -3.72 -24.38 4.61
C ASN A 231 -4.56 -23.26 5.21
N LEU A 232 -5.21 -22.43 4.39
CA LEU A 232 -6.09 -21.35 4.86
C LEU A 232 -7.18 -21.84 5.80
N GLU A 233 -7.82 -22.99 5.51
CA GLU A 233 -8.83 -23.60 6.39
C GLU A 233 -8.32 -23.92 7.80
N LYS A 234 -7.00 -24.14 7.95
CA LYS A 234 -6.40 -24.50 9.24
C LYS A 234 -5.88 -23.31 10.03
N ILE A 235 -5.60 -22.18 9.34
CA ILE A 235 -4.91 -21.03 9.96
C ILE A 235 -5.77 -19.77 10.03
N HIS A 236 -6.93 -19.71 9.35
CA HIS A 236 -7.82 -18.54 9.48
C HIS A 236 -8.22 -18.34 10.95
N GLY A 237 -8.32 -17.10 11.38
CA GLY A 237 -8.58 -16.75 12.77
C GLY A 237 -7.40 -16.90 13.74
N LYS A 238 -6.25 -17.51 13.31
CA LYS A 238 -5.02 -17.57 14.11
C LYS A 238 -4.07 -16.42 13.82
N ILE A 239 -3.90 -16.09 12.54
CA ILE A 239 -3.02 -15.04 12.04
C ILE A 239 -3.84 -14.09 11.16
N GLY A 240 -3.50 -12.81 11.14
CA GLY A 240 -4.12 -11.84 10.21
C GLY A 240 -3.82 -12.24 8.77
N ILE A 241 -4.84 -12.43 7.93
CA ILE A 241 -4.68 -12.89 6.55
C ILE A 241 -5.23 -11.85 5.58
N ALA A 242 -4.35 -11.34 4.70
CA ALA A 242 -4.74 -10.56 3.55
C ALA A 242 -4.65 -11.40 2.28
N ILE A 243 -5.79 -11.64 1.62
CA ILE A 243 -5.85 -12.33 0.33
C ILE A 243 -5.75 -11.30 -0.79
N ARG A 244 -4.62 -11.28 -1.47
CA ARG A 244 -4.40 -10.47 -2.67
C ARG A 244 -4.87 -11.24 -3.90
N ILE A 245 -5.73 -10.63 -4.71
CA ILE A 245 -6.18 -11.19 -5.97
C ILE A 245 -5.56 -10.35 -7.10
N ASN A 246 -4.52 -10.87 -7.73
CA ASN A 246 -3.90 -10.19 -8.86
C ASN A 246 -4.80 -10.28 -10.09
N VAL A 247 -5.20 -9.11 -10.61
CA VAL A 247 -6.18 -9.01 -11.68
C VAL A 247 -5.59 -8.40 -12.95
N ASP A 248 -5.92 -9.00 -14.08
CA ASP A 248 -5.74 -8.49 -15.43
C ASP A 248 -6.95 -8.90 -16.30
N ARG A 249 -6.89 -8.66 -17.61
CA ARG A 249 -8.00 -8.98 -18.54
C ARG A 249 -8.27 -10.47 -18.70
N GLU A 250 -7.30 -11.32 -18.35
CA GLU A 250 -7.44 -12.77 -18.54
C GLU A 250 -8.25 -13.41 -17.42
N ASN A 251 -8.16 -12.87 -16.18
CA ASN A 251 -8.85 -13.46 -15.02
C ASN A 251 -9.94 -12.59 -14.41
N GLU A 252 -10.24 -11.39 -14.95
CA GLU A 252 -11.25 -10.49 -14.35
C GLU A 252 -12.61 -11.16 -14.08
N LYS A 253 -13.00 -12.14 -14.91
CA LYS A 253 -14.27 -12.89 -14.76
C LYS A 253 -14.23 -13.94 -13.66
N ASP A 254 -13.04 -14.36 -13.25
CA ASP A 254 -12.82 -15.45 -12.29
C ASP A 254 -12.49 -14.92 -10.88
N VAL A 255 -12.26 -13.62 -10.72
CA VAL A 255 -11.93 -12.97 -9.43
C VAL A 255 -12.97 -13.27 -8.36
N GLN A 256 -14.26 -13.19 -8.71
CA GLN A 256 -15.35 -13.47 -7.78
C GLN A 256 -15.32 -14.88 -7.20
N SER A 257 -14.83 -15.85 -7.97
CA SER A 257 -14.76 -17.25 -7.52
C SER A 257 -13.85 -17.46 -6.31
N VAL A 258 -12.89 -16.57 -6.06
CA VAL A 258 -12.07 -16.59 -4.84
C VAL A 258 -12.94 -16.30 -3.62
N VAL A 259 -13.70 -15.23 -3.66
CA VAL A 259 -14.61 -14.86 -2.56
C VAL A 259 -15.65 -15.92 -2.32
N ASP A 260 -16.26 -16.47 -3.40
CA ASP A 260 -17.28 -17.49 -3.32
C ASP A 260 -16.74 -18.78 -2.66
N GLU A 261 -15.51 -19.18 -2.98
CA GLU A 261 -14.87 -20.35 -2.35
C GLU A 261 -14.52 -20.10 -0.88
N LEU A 262 -14.01 -18.91 -0.55
CA LEU A 262 -13.72 -18.54 0.84
C LEU A 262 -15.00 -18.52 1.70
N LYS A 263 -16.11 -17.97 1.17
CA LYS A 263 -17.43 -17.99 1.83
C LYS A 263 -17.94 -19.42 2.02
N LYS A 264 -17.85 -20.24 0.99
CA LYS A 264 -18.27 -21.66 1.03
C LYS A 264 -17.53 -22.46 2.11
N ARG A 265 -16.26 -22.13 2.37
CA ARG A 265 -15.42 -22.76 3.39
C ARG A 265 -15.48 -22.12 4.76
N GLY A 266 -16.24 -21.02 4.92
CA GLY A 266 -16.36 -20.30 6.18
C GLY A 266 -15.11 -19.50 6.58
N ILE A 267 -14.22 -19.18 5.61
CA ILE A 267 -12.95 -18.45 5.83
C ILE A 267 -13.13 -16.93 5.65
N TYR A 268 -14.11 -16.52 4.85
CA TYR A 268 -14.22 -15.15 4.32
C TYR A 268 -14.24 -14.07 5.40
N GLU A 269 -14.92 -14.31 6.52
CA GLU A 269 -15.07 -13.33 7.60
C GLU A 269 -13.77 -13.13 8.41
N ASP A 270 -12.81 -14.06 8.31
CA ASP A 270 -11.53 -14.01 9.03
C ASP A 270 -10.37 -13.48 8.16
N VAL A 271 -10.65 -13.08 6.91
CA VAL A 271 -9.62 -12.64 5.96
C VAL A 271 -10.01 -11.32 5.28
N PHE A 272 -9.00 -10.51 4.98
CA PHE A 272 -9.17 -9.30 4.19
C PHE A 272 -8.84 -9.55 2.72
N CYS A 273 -9.85 -9.48 1.82
CA CYS A 273 -9.63 -9.64 0.39
C CYS A 273 -9.43 -8.30 -0.31
N TYR A 274 -8.50 -8.19 -1.25
CA TYR A 274 -8.34 -7.00 -2.09
C TYR A 274 -7.76 -7.32 -3.46
N LEU A 275 -8.02 -6.44 -4.43
CA LEU A 275 -7.51 -6.58 -5.78
C LEU A 275 -6.13 -5.93 -5.92
N GLY A 276 -5.23 -6.57 -6.67
CA GLY A 276 -3.94 -6.03 -7.08
C GLY A 276 -3.88 -5.95 -8.61
N LEU A 277 -3.74 -4.74 -9.17
CA LEU A 277 -3.56 -4.59 -10.61
C LEU A 277 -2.24 -5.21 -11.05
N VAL A 278 -2.28 -6.10 -12.05
CA VAL A 278 -1.07 -6.58 -12.73
C VAL A 278 -0.60 -5.49 -13.70
N THR A 279 0.63 -5.05 -13.50
CA THR A 279 1.27 -4.00 -14.32
C THR A 279 2.42 -4.57 -15.13
N SER A 280 2.85 -3.87 -16.17
CA SER A 280 3.97 -4.29 -17.04
C SER A 280 5.36 -4.05 -16.42
N THR A 281 5.47 -4.10 -15.12
CA THR A 281 6.74 -3.93 -14.40
C THR A 281 7.74 -5.00 -14.86
N ASN A 282 8.97 -4.59 -15.18
CA ASN A 282 10.05 -5.46 -15.65
C ASN A 282 9.69 -6.32 -16.89
N GLY A 283 8.76 -5.83 -17.72
CA GLY A 283 8.38 -6.53 -18.95
C GLY A 283 7.58 -7.82 -18.76
N THR A 284 7.08 -8.07 -17.55
CA THR A 284 6.41 -9.32 -17.17
C THR A 284 4.96 -9.45 -17.65
N CYS A 285 4.35 -8.37 -18.10
CA CYS A 285 3.02 -8.38 -18.71
C CYS A 285 3.08 -7.80 -20.11
N SER A 286 2.48 -8.48 -21.09
CA SER A 286 2.29 -7.89 -22.41
C SER A 286 1.20 -6.80 -22.35
N ASN A 287 1.37 -5.71 -23.07
CA ASN A 287 0.41 -4.59 -23.12
C ASN A 287 -1.03 -5.02 -23.50
N CYS A 288 -1.22 -6.21 -24.07
CA CYS A 288 -2.55 -6.73 -24.43
C CYS A 288 -3.30 -7.38 -23.25
N THR A 289 -2.61 -7.82 -22.20
CA THR A 289 -3.24 -8.47 -21.02
C THR A 289 -3.43 -7.51 -19.84
N CYS A 290 -2.62 -6.45 -19.74
CA CYS A 290 -2.78 -5.46 -18.68
C CYS A 290 -4.10 -4.70 -18.79
N MET A 291 -4.72 -4.46 -17.65
CA MET A 291 -5.91 -3.61 -17.52
C MET A 291 -5.48 -2.14 -17.40
N SER A 292 -6.26 -1.20 -17.96
CA SER A 292 -6.01 0.23 -17.71
C SER A 292 -6.38 0.61 -16.28
N SER A 293 -5.74 1.65 -15.73
CA SER A 293 -6.08 2.16 -14.39
C SER A 293 -7.54 2.59 -14.28
N GLU A 294 -8.14 3.13 -15.36
CA GLU A 294 -9.56 3.50 -15.42
C GLU A 294 -10.45 2.27 -15.27
N ARG A 295 -10.23 1.23 -16.11
CA ARG A 295 -10.99 -0.01 -16.03
C ARG A 295 -10.82 -0.70 -14.67
N TYR A 296 -9.59 -0.71 -14.15
CA TYR A 296 -9.32 -1.26 -12.82
C TYR A 296 -10.07 -0.50 -11.73
N SER A 297 -10.13 0.83 -11.82
CA SER A 297 -10.84 1.66 -10.85
C SER A 297 -12.33 1.31 -10.75
N GLU A 298 -13.01 1.20 -11.91
CA GLU A 298 -14.40 0.76 -11.97
C GLU A 298 -14.57 -0.66 -11.42
N PHE A 299 -13.76 -1.58 -11.89
CA PHE A 299 -13.81 -2.99 -11.50
C PHE A 299 -13.56 -3.19 -10.00
N ASN A 300 -12.63 -2.44 -9.42
CA ASN A 300 -12.31 -2.50 -8.00
C ASN A 300 -13.49 -2.02 -7.14
N LEU A 301 -14.12 -0.89 -7.49
CA LEU A 301 -15.29 -0.40 -6.77
C LEU A 301 -16.46 -1.39 -6.85
N ASP A 302 -16.76 -1.91 -8.06
CA ASP A 302 -17.81 -2.91 -8.25
C ASP A 302 -17.57 -4.18 -7.43
N PHE A 303 -16.32 -4.65 -7.37
CA PHE A 303 -15.92 -5.80 -6.56
C PHE A 303 -16.18 -5.57 -5.06
N TRP A 304 -15.83 -4.39 -4.55
CA TRP A 304 -16.03 -4.03 -3.15
C TRP A 304 -17.50 -3.94 -2.79
N LEU A 305 -18.30 -3.25 -3.60
CA LEU A 305 -19.75 -3.12 -3.40
C LEU A 305 -20.47 -4.47 -3.46
N LYS A 306 -20.12 -5.31 -4.44
CA LYS A 306 -20.70 -6.64 -4.61
C LYS A 306 -20.46 -7.56 -3.42
N ASN A 307 -19.30 -7.41 -2.77
CA ASN A 307 -18.90 -8.29 -1.66
C ASN A 307 -19.15 -7.68 -0.29
N ASN A 308 -19.81 -6.51 -0.21
CA ASN A 308 -20.07 -5.78 1.02
C ASN A 308 -18.82 -5.55 1.87
N MET A 309 -17.72 -5.17 1.19
CA MET A 309 -16.43 -4.97 1.88
C MET A 309 -16.39 -3.59 2.54
N PRO A 310 -15.59 -3.43 3.63
CA PRO A 310 -15.52 -2.17 4.37
C PRO A 310 -14.96 -1.04 3.49
N LEU A 311 -15.80 -0.07 3.13
CA LEU A 311 -15.44 1.04 2.21
C LEU A 311 -14.42 2.01 2.82
N GLU A 312 -14.23 2.00 4.15
CA GLU A 312 -13.20 2.79 4.84
C GLU A 312 -11.79 2.46 4.34
N SER A 313 -11.55 1.20 3.95
CA SER A 313 -10.27 0.76 3.39
C SER A 313 -10.01 1.32 1.98
N LEU A 314 -11.06 1.76 1.27
CA LEU A 314 -10.96 2.44 -0.02
C LEU A 314 -11.01 3.97 0.10
N TYR A 315 -11.22 4.51 1.31
CA TYR A 315 -11.29 5.95 1.50
C TYR A 315 -9.96 6.62 1.16
N PRO A 316 -9.90 7.51 0.16
CA PRO A 316 -8.66 8.15 -0.23
C PRO A 316 -8.23 9.16 0.84
N LYS A 317 -7.14 8.85 1.54
CA LYS A 317 -6.59 9.72 2.59
C LYS A 317 -5.43 10.57 2.05
N PRO A 318 -5.27 11.81 2.55
CA PRO A 318 -4.09 12.59 2.26
C PRO A 318 -2.81 11.84 2.69
N MET A 319 -1.82 11.85 1.82
CA MET A 319 -0.54 11.17 2.05
C MET A 319 0.57 12.15 2.42
N GLY A 320 1.69 11.64 2.94
CA GLY A 320 2.96 12.34 3.06
C GLY A 320 4.02 11.77 2.13
N ASN A 321 3.96 10.45 1.85
CA ASN A 321 4.76 9.72 0.88
C ASN A 321 3.88 8.64 0.24
N TYR A 322 4.31 8.08 -0.87
CA TYR A 322 3.52 7.06 -1.59
C TYR A 322 3.72 5.65 -1.01
N CYS A 323 4.98 5.26 -0.77
CA CYS A 323 5.33 3.94 -0.23
C CYS A 323 6.72 3.95 0.42
N GLY A 324 7.24 2.77 0.82
CA GLY A 324 8.59 2.64 1.37
C GLY A 324 9.70 3.10 0.43
N ALA A 325 9.47 3.12 -0.89
CA ALA A 325 10.50 3.52 -1.86
C ALA A 325 10.80 5.03 -1.82
N ASP A 326 9.82 5.89 -1.49
CA ASP A 326 10.02 7.33 -1.33
C ASP A 326 10.00 7.78 0.15
N TYR A 327 10.36 6.86 1.05
CA TYR A 327 10.57 7.06 2.48
C TYR A 327 12.04 6.84 2.84
N ALA A 328 12.69 7.78 3.52
CA ALA A 328 14.14 7.76 3.73
C ALA A 328 14.62 6.49 4.45
N GLN A 329 13.90 6.06 5.47
CA GLN A 329 14.19 4.86 6.27
C GLN A 329 13.47 3.60 5.76
N GLY A 330 13.03 3.58 4.49
CA GLY A 330 12.45 2.40 3.83
C GLY A 330 13.47 1.71 2.94
N TYR A 331 13.81 0.43 3.22
CA TYR A 331 14.80 -0.33 2.47
C TYR A 331 14.31 -1.74 2.14
N VAL A 332 14.83 -2.28 1.03
CA VAL A 332 14.65 -3.67 0.64
C VAL A 332 16.02 -4.34 0.61
N LEU A 333 16.17 -5.47 1.31
CA LEU A 333 17.42 -6.21 1.39
C LEU A 333 17.26 -7.59 0.75
N ASP A 334 18.19 -7.95 -0.12
CA ASP A 334 18.22 -9.30 -0.67
C ASP A 334 19.06 -10.28 0.19
N ALA A 335 19.06 -11.55 -0.19
CA ALA A 335 19.78 -12.61 0.54
C ALA A 335 21.31 -12.44 0.57
N GLN A 336 21.87 -11.58 -0.27
CA GLN A 336 23.29 -11.22 -0.30
C GLN A 336 23.60 -9.93 0.46
N GLY A 337 22.58 -9.31 1.09
CA GLY A 337 22.73 -8.06 1.82
C GLY A 337 22.79 -6.81 0.94
N ASN A 338 22.45 -6.91 -0.35
CA ASN A 338 22.31 -5.74 -1.19
C ASN A 338 21.06 -4.95 -0.77
N ILE A 339 21.16 -3.63 -0.81
CA ILE A 339 20.11 -2.70 -0.39
C ILE A 339 19.51 -2.00 -1.62
N TYR A 340 18.18 -1.97 -1.69
CA TYR A 340 17.39 -1.34 -2.73
C TYR A 340 16.32 -0.43 -2.13
N LYS A 341 15.71 0.45 -2.94
CA LYS A 341 14.57 1.28 -2.54
C LYS A 341 13.22 0.64 -2.89
N CYS A 342 13.16 -0.19 -3.89
CA CYS A 342 11.91 -0.81 -4.38
C CYS A 342 12.03 -2.32 -4.48
N TRP A 343 10.94 -3.02 -4.22
CA TRP A 343 10.87 -4.48 -4.39
C TRP A 343 11.15 -4.91 -5.84
N SER A 344 10.72 -4.09 -6.81
CA SER A 344 10.94 -4.35 -8.23
C SER A 344 12.40 -4.23 -8.67
N ASP A 345 13.25 -3.65 -7.82
CA ASP A 345 14.68 -3.47 -8.10
C ASP A 345 15.53 -4.66 -7.61
N VAL A 346 14.96 -5.55 -6.79
CA VAL A 346 15.70 -6.69 -6.21
C VAL A 346 16.28 -7.58 -7.30
N GLY A 347 17.58 -7.82 -7.22
CA GLY A 347 18.33 -8.58 -8.22
C GLY A 347 18.82 -7.76 -9.42
N VAL A 348 18.43 -6.49 -9.54
CA VAL A 348 18.93 -5.56 -10.57
C VAL A 348 20.09 -4.77 -9.98
N MET A 349 21.32 -5.22 -10.20
CA MET A 349 22.51 -4.68 -9.52
C MET A 349 22.74 -3.19 -9.79
N GLU A 350 22.30 -2.66 -10.92
CA GLU A 350 22.37 -1.24 -11.28
C GLU A 350 21.44 -0.36 -10.46
N GLN A 351 20.42 -0.96 -9.82
CA GLN A 351 19.47 -0.27 -8.93
C GLN A 351 19.83 -0.42 -7.45
N ARG A 352 20.91 -1.11 -7.13
CA ARG A 352 21.43 -1.23 -5.77
C ARG A 352 21.92 0.11 -5.24
N ILE A 353 21.54 0.48 -4.04
CA ILE A 353 21.98 1.71 -3.37
C ILE A 353 23.13 1.49 -2.37
N GLY A 354 23.44 0.24 -2.04
CA GLY A 354 24.53 -0.13 -1.12
C GLY A 354 24.42 -1.58 -0.69
N THR A 355 25.17 -1.93 0.33
CA THR A 355 25.08 -3.26 1.00
C THR A 355 25.01 -3.08 2.51
N ALA A 356 24.46 -4.06 3.23
CA ALA A 356 24.45 -4.07 4.69
C ALA A 356 25.87 -4.10 5.26
N HIS A 357 26.82 -4.75 4.56
CA HIS A 357 28.24 -4.77 4.92
C HIS A 357 28.85 -3.36 4.86
N ASP A 358 28.72 -2.67 3.72
CA ASP A 358 29.28 -1.32 3.54
C ASP A 358 28.65 -0.31 4.49
N TRP A 359 27.38 -0.45 4.83
CA TRP A 359 26.69 0.36 5.83
C TRP A 359 27.44 0.39 7.16
N ASN A 360 27.94 -0.76 7.56
CA ASN A 360 28.66 -0.91 8.81
C ASN A 360 30.09 -0.33 8.76
N GLU A 361 30.76 -0.36 7.61
CA GLU A 361 32.15 0.07 7.45
C GLU A 361 32.30 1.60 7.33
N THR A 362 31.29 2.30 6.87
CA THR A 362 31.42 3.71 6.49
C THR A 362 31.21 4.73 7.61
N ASN A 363 31.18 4.33 8.86
CA ASN A 363 31.05 5.28 9.97
C ASN A 363 30.01 6.39 9.76
N LYS A 364 28.86 6.06 9.14
CA LYS A 364 27.60 6.79 9.29
C LYS A 364 27.47 8.20 8.69
N LYS A 365 28.33 8.62 7.79
CA LYS A 365 28.17 9.97 7.22
C LYS A 365 27.50 10.01 5.85
N SER A 366 27.40 8.91 5.16
CA SER A 366 26.48 8.76 4.02
C SER A 366 26.18 7.30 3.81
N THR A 367 24.91 6.96 3.82
CA THR A 367 24.38 5.67 3.40
C THR A 367 24.64 5.39 1.91
N ILE A 368 25.25 6.34 1.22
CA ILE A 368 25.42 6.35 -0.23
C ILE A 368 26.86 6.75 -0.53
N ASN A 369 27.72 5.78 -0.70
CA ASN A 369 29.17 6.02 -0.85
C ASN A 369 29.67 6.15 -2.27
N GLU A 370 28.85 5.82 -3.27
CA GLU A 370 29.27 5.86 -4.66
C GLU A 370 28.30 6.68 -5.50
N VAL A 371 28.83 7.34 -6.53
CA VAL A 371 28.06 8.22 -7.44
C VAL A 371 26.88 7.51 -8.10
N GLN A 372 26.99 6.21 -8.38
CA GLN A 372 25.89 5.46 -9.00
C GLN A 372 24.76 5.14 -8.02
N SER A 373 25.08 4.70 -6.80
CA SER A 373 24.10 4.44 -5.77
C SER A 373 23.40 5.71 -5.30
N GLN A 374 24.13 6.83 -5.22
CA GLN A 374 23.55 8.14 -4.94
C GLN A 374 22.51 8.53 -6.01
N SER A 375 22.83 8.33 -7.28
CA SER A 375 21.91 8.64 -8.38
C SER A 375 20.60 7.84 -8.31
N VAL A 376 20.63 6.57 -7.89
CA VAL A 376 19.42 5.77 -7.72
C VAL A 376 18.59 6.27 -6.53
N PHE A 377 19.22 6.49 -5.39
CA PHE A 377 18.55 7.02 -4.20
C PHE A 377 17.89 8.39 -4.48
N GLU A 378 18.59 9.30 -5.15
CA GLU A 378 18.07 10.61 -5.54
C GLU A 378 16.81 10.52 -6.39
N LYS A 379 16.73 9.59 -7.34
CA LYS A 379 15.55 9.39 -8.19
C LYS A 379 14.30 9.05 -7.38
N TYR A 380 14.45 8.27 -6.30
CA TYR A 380 13.35 7.92 -5.42
C TYR A 380 12.98 9.06 -4.46
N MET A 381 13.98 9.73 -3.88
CA MET A 381 13.77 10.65 -2.76
C MET A 381 13.50 12.10 -3.17
N LEU A 382 14.04 12.57 -4.28
CA LEU A 382 13.97 13.98 -4.65
C LEU A 382 12.82 14.37 -5.57
N TYR A 383 12.00 13.40 -6.01
CA TYR A 383 10.81 13.75 -6.77
C TYR A 383 9.82 14.56 -5.93
N ASP A 384 9.46 15.73 -6.45
CA ASP A 384 8.51 16.63 -5.81
C ASP A 384 7.28 16.83 -6.69
N PRO A 385 6.12 16.23 -6.34
CA PRO A 385 4.90 16.38 -7.11
C PRO A 385 4.35 17.83 -7.08
N THR A 386 4.76 18.64 -6.11
CA THR A 386 4.34 20.05 -6.04
C THR A 386 5.04 20.94 -7.08
N GLU A 387 6.15 20.47 -7.63
CA GLU A 387 6.94 21.12 -8.67
C GLU A 387 6.77 20.47 -10.06
N ASP A 388 6.23 19.26 -10.12
CA ASP A 388 5.99 18.55 -11.37
C ASP A 388 4.97 19.32 -12.24
N PRO A 389 5.22 19.53 -13.54
CA PRO A 389 4.37 20.34 -14.42
C PRO A 389 2.91 19.87 -14.53
N VAL A 390 2.66 18.57 -14.34
CA VAL A 390 1.34 17.94 -14.42
C VAL A 390 0.73 17.76 -13.03
N CYS A 391 1.46 17.12 -12.11
CA CYS A 391 0.96 16.79 -10.78
C CYS A 391 0.69 18.03 -9.92
N SER A 392 1.52 19.08 -10.05
CA SER A 392 1.32 20.35 -9.29
C SER A 392 0.01 21.08 -9.62
N LYS A 393 -0.64 20.74 -10.73
CA LYS A 393 -1.93 21.27 -11.17
C LYS A 393 -3.07 20.25 -10.99
N CYS A 394 -2.78 19.09 -10.45
CA CYS A 394 -3.75 18.02 -10.29
C CYS A 394 -4.45 18.12 -8.92
N LYS A 395 -5.79 18.09 -8.90
CA LYS A 395 -6.55 18.09 -7.65
C LYS A 395 -6.29 16.83 -6.80
N PHE A 396 -5.95 15.71 -7.44
CA PHE A 396 -5.68 14.44 -6.78
C PHE A 396 -4.28 14.35 -6.16
N MET A 397 -3.44 15.36 -6.36
CA MET A 397 -2.04 15.32 -5.90
C MET A 397 -1.89 14.99 -4.41
N PRO A 398 -2.72 15.52 -3.47
CA PRO A 398 -2.58 15.21 -2.04
C PRO A 398 -2.87 13.75 -1.65
N ILE A 399 -3.60 13.01 -2.47
CA ILE A 399 -3.97 11.60 -2.23
C ILE A 399 -3.25 10.63 -3.17
N CYS A 400 -2.35 11.11 -4.03
CA CYS A 400 -1.65 10.32 -5.05
C CYS A 400 -0.13 10.50 -5.03
N PHE A 401 0.35 11.69 -4.70
CA PHE A 401 1.77 12.09 -4.67
C PHE A 401 2.56 11.71 -5.94
N GLY A 402 1.87 11.71 -7.09
CA GLY A 402 2.46 11.38 -8.39
C GLY A 402 2.53 9.89 -8.70
N GLY A 403 1.90 9.04 -7.88
CA GLY A 403 1.83 7.60 -8.08
C GLY A 403 3.12 6.84 -7.77
N CYS A 404 3.21 5.61 -8.24
CA CYS A 404 4.31 4.70 -7.96
C CYS A 404 5.70 5.30 -8.32
N PRO A 405 6.63 5.43 -7.36
CA PRO A 405 7.97 5.95 -7.62
C PRO A 405 8.75 5.17 -8.67
N HIS A 406 8.71 3.85 -8.62
CA HIS A 406 9.37 2.98 -9.60
C HIS A 406 8.85 3.21 -11.02
N SER A 407 7.51 3.23 -11.20
CA SER A 407 6.91 3.48 -12.51
C SER A 407 7.27 4.87 -13.08
N ARG A 408 7.43 5.88 -12.22
CA ARG A 408 7.88 7.21 -12.64
C ARG A 408 9.32 7.19 -13.16
N ILE A 409 10.21 6.51 -12.45
CA ILE A 409 11.63 6.38 -12.83
C ILE A 409 11.75 5.69 -14.19
N GLU A 410 10.88 4.71 -14.46
CA GLU A 410 10.82 4.00 -15.74
C GLU A 410 10.04 4.74 -16.84
N ASN A 411 9.61 5.98 -16.60
CA ASN A 411 8.78 6.76 -17.53
C ASN A 411 7.45 6.07 -17.89
N ASN A 412 6.92 5.24 -17.01
CA ASN A 412 5.64 4.55 -17.12
C ASN A 412 4.68 4.98 -16.00
N GLN A 413 4.50 6.29 -15.87
CA GLN A 413 3.67 6.85 -14.81
C GLN A 413 2.21 6.47 -14.95
N LEU A 414 1.67 5.77 -13.97
CA LEU A 414 0.26 5.44 -13.84
C LEU A 414 -0.38 6.35 -12.80
N CYS A 415 -1.52 6.93 -13.16
CA CYS A 415 -2.35 7.65 -12.19
C CYS A 415 -3.09 6.68 -11.28
N GLU A 416 -3.28 7.08 -10.02
CA GLU A 416 -4.08 6.33 -9.05
C GLU A 416 -5.53 6.19 -9.49
N GLN A 417 -6.16 5.10 -9.05
CA GLN A 417 -7.56 4.75 -9.38
C GLN A 417 -8.55 5.88 -9.08
N TYR A 418 -8.38 6.61 -8.00
CA TYR A 418 -9.28 7.69 -7.60
C TYR A 418 -9.40 8.83 -8.61
N ARG A 419 -8.43 8.99 -9.51
CA ARG A 419 -8.51 9.97 -10.59
C ARG A 419 -9.70 9.74 -11.52
N TYR A 420 -10.14 8.50 -11.63
CA TYR A 420 -11.12 8.09 -12.63
C TYR A 420 -12.54 8.03 -12.08
N ASN A 421 -12.72 7.69 -10.80
CA ASN A 421 -14.05 7.50 -10.22
C ASN A 421 -14.16 7.87 -8.74
N VAL A 422 -13.40 8.88 -8.27
CA VAL A 422 -13.47 9.33 -6.86
C VAL A 422 -14.90 9.72 -6.45
N GLY A 423 -15.70 10.27 -7.37
CA GLY A 423 -17.09 10.64 -7.12
C GLY A 423 -17.94 9.44 -6.73
N GLU A 424 -17.80 8.35 -7.45
CA GLU A 424 -18.50 7.08 -7.19
C GLU A 424 -18.05 6.46 -5.87
N PHE A 425 -16.73 6.48 -5.56
CA PHE A 425 -16.20 6.03 -4.27
C PHE A 425 -16.76 6.84 -3.10
N MET A 426 -16.76 8.17 -3.21
CA MET A 426 -17.27 9.04 -2.15
C MET A 426 -18.78 8.88 -1.95
N GLN A 427 -19.54 8.73 -3.04
CA GLN A 427 -20.99 8.51 -2.96
C GLN A 427 -21.28 7.16 -2.27
N ALA A 428 -20.59 6.09 -2.68
CA ALA A 428 -20.78 4.78 -2.08
C ALA A 428 -20.44 4.78 -0.58
N TYR A 429 -19.33 5.45 -0.20
CA TYR A 429 -18.94 5.62 1.20
C TYR A 429 -19.98 6.40 2.00
N ALA A 430 -20.44 7.56 1.49
CA ALA A 430 -21.43 8.37 2.17
C ALA A 430 -22.77 7.64 2.32
N ASP A 431 -23.19 6.87 1.31
CA ASP A 431 -24.43 6.08 1.37
C ASP A 431 -24.32 4.96 2.44
N ALA A 432 -23.15 4.36 2.60
CA ALA A 432 -22.89 3.35 3.64
C ALA A 432 -22.97 3.98 5.04
N VAL A 433 -22.26 5.09 5.29
CA VAL A 433 -22.29 5.82 6.56
C VAL A 433 -23.72 6.26 6.93
N LEU A 434 -24.48 6.83 5.98
CA LEU A 434 -25.85 7.26 6.23
C LEU A 434 -26.80 6.09 6.53
N LYS A 435 -26.56 4.90 6.02
CA LYS A 435 -27.34 3.69 6.36
C LYS A 435 -27.04 3.22 7.77
N GLU A 436 -25.79 3.21 8.21
CA GLU A 436 -25.39 2.90 9.59
C GLU A 436 -26.04 3.85 10.59
N GLU A 437 -26.05 5.17 10.34
CA GLU A 437 -26.69 6.16 11.20
C GLU A 437 -28.21 5.94 11.33
N ARG A 438 -28.84 5.29 10.36
CA ARG A 438 -30.27 4.95 10.38
C ARG A 438 -30.56 3.59 11.03
N GLY A 439 -29.54 2.86 11.48
CA GLY A 439 -29.69 1.52 12.06
C GLY A 439 -30.08 0.44 11.05
N GLU A 440 -29.82 0.67 9.76
CA GLU A 440 -29.95 -0.33 8.71
C GLU A 440 -28.61 -1.09 8.65
N ASP A 441 -28.60 -2.35 9.12
CA ASP A 441 -27.41 -3.18 9.36
C ASP A 441 -26.36 -3.11 8.22
N TYR A 442 -25.16 -2.60 8.55
CA TYR A 442 -23.89 -2.98 7.94
C TYR A 442 -22.95 -3.45 9.04
N ALA A 443 -22.43 -4.66 8.88
CA ALA A 443 -21.44 -5.20 9.79
C ALA A 443 -20.13 -4.39 9.73
N ASN A 444 -19.71 -3.88 10.89
CA ASN A 444 -18.46 -3.22 11.25
C ASN A 444 -18.30 -1.74 10.92
N SER A 445 -18.72 -0.90 11.85
CA SER A 445 -18.33 0.51 11.94
C SER A 445 -17.03 0.67 12.73
N GLY A 446 -16.05 1.30 12.12
CA GLY A 446 -14.86 1.81 12.78
C GLY A 446 -14.67 3.30 12.51
N THR A 447 -15.00 4.13 13.47
CA THR A 447 -14.64 5.54 13.67
C THR A 447 -15.37 6.61 12.86
N THR A 448 -16.33 7.25 13.51
CA THR A 448 -16.78 8.63 13.29
C THR A 448 -15.62 9.61 13.46
N CYS A 449 -15.55 10.63 12.60
CA CYS A 449 -14.64 11.76 12.76
C CYS A 449 -14.85 12.44 14.10
N SER A 450 -13.86 12.35 14.97
CA SER A 450 -13.62 13.26 16.09
C SER A 450 -12.47 14.18 15.73
#